data_ec7fbd74b7d663da7d1a4f53952f3393
#
_entry.id   ec7fbd74b7d663da7d1a4f53952f3393
#
_cell.length_a   1.000
_cell.length_b   1.000
_cell.length_c   1.000
_cell.angle_alpha   90.00
_cell.angle_beta   90.00
_cell.angle_gamma   90.00
#
_symmetry.space_group_name_H-M   'P 1'
#
loop_
_entity.id
_entity.type
_entity.pdbx_description
1 polymer ?
#
loop_
_entity_poly.entity_id
_entity_poly.type
_entity_poly.pdbx_seq_one_letter_code
_entity_poly.pdbx_strand_id
1 'polypeptide(L)'
;MKQNLLTFLPALAAALFCAVSLAPLTACAKAPDASVRLRVELDRPVLFAGRTERAVVKIALDGASLPRRESRPPVNLTLVLDRSGSMAGDKIGHAKAAAIEAVRRLAADDVFSLVIFDHEVETLVPATRVGDSRGIEARIRSITARGNTAIYGGVTQGAAELRKHLEDRRYTHRVLLLSDGLANNGPSSPDDFARLGAALGREGISVSTVGVGLDYNEDLMTRLARRSDGNTYFVSSSRDLPAIFNAELGDVLSVVARRVVVTVEFPAGVRPLAFVGREGAIRGQRAEFELNQLYGGQEKFALVEVEVAATAAGEEREVASASVSFEDALTQRRANVTARRSARFTAAESEVVVAANRQVQTDYAVNVTAEAKDQAVALVDSNRRDEAARQWRERNGELEKIAKVYANTAVSEVWAANKKEADRLERDGLDSAQRKTYRTESAQTSAQQVSGSARP
;
A
#
# COMPACT_ATOMS: atom_id res chain seq x y z
N MET A 1 69.62 -76.76 44.45
CA MET A 1 69.14 -76.68 45.85
C MET A 1 68.49 -75.37 46.15
N LYS A 2 67.29 -75.39 46.71
CA LYS A 2 66.50 -74.34 47.36
C LYS A 2 66.13 -73.13 46.41
N GLN A 3 64.91 -73.11 45.82
CA GLN A 3 63.66 -72.59 46.33
C GLN A 3 63.74 -71.22 47.02
N ASN A 4 63.16 -70.21 46.40
CA ASN A 4 62.26 -69.28 47.14
C ASN A 4 61.28 -68.63 46.18
N LEU A 5 60.04 -68.83 46.45
CA LEU A 5 58.83 -68.32 45.92
C LEU A 5 58.67 -66.84 46.38
N LEU A 6 58.42 -65.92 45.53
CA LEU A 6 57.91 -64.62 45.89
C LEU A 6 56.74 -64.21 44.94
N THR A 7 55.61 -64.26 45.57
CA THR A 7 54.31 -63.86 45.04
C THR A 7 54.26 -62.33 44.77
N PHE A 8 53.94 -61.93 43.56
CA PHE A 8 53.57 -60.55 43.27
C PHE A 8 52.10 -60.45 42.89
N LEU A 9 51.31 -59.68 43.68
CA LEU A 9 49.98 -59.27 43.41
C LEU A 9 50.03 -58.17 42.27
N PRO A 10 49.10 -58.20 41.27
CA PRO A 10 48.94 -57.05 40.40
C PRO A 10 47.92 -56.07 40.99
N ALA A 11 48.34 -54.81 41.13
CA ALA A 11 47.49 -53.73 41.48
C ALA A 11 46.56 -53.36 40.28
N LEU A 12 45.25 -53.37 40.51
CA LEU A 12 44.21 -53.01 39.58
C LEU A 12 44.13 -51.45 39.52
N ALA A 13 44.67 -50.80 38.46
CA ALA A 13 44.48 -49.39 38.19
C ALA A 13 43.16 -49.23 37.47
N ALA A 14 42.14 -48.71 38.17
CA ALA A 14 40.88 -48.32 37.60
C ALA A 14 41.07 -46.96 36.85
N ALA A 15 41.16 -47.02 35.54
CA ALA A 15 41.12 -45.81 34.67
C ALA A 15 39.67 -45.34 34.55
N LEU A 16 39.34 -44.21 35.19
CA LEU A 16 38.08 -43.51 35.09
C LEU A 16 38.05 -42.75 33.75
N PHE A 17 37.41 -43.31 32.70
CA PHE A 17 37.15 -42.63 31.45
C PHE A 17 36.00 -41.62 31.69
N CYS A 18 36.31 -40.34 31.89
CA CYS A 18 35.35 -39.26 31.79
C CYS A 18 34.98 -39.09 30.31
N ALA A 19 33.85 -39.68 29.91
CA ALA A 19 33.24 -39.41 28.63
C ALA A 19 32.64 -37.98 28.67
N VAL A 20 33.38 -37.00 28.19
CA VAL A 20 32.85 -35.65 27.89
C VAL A 20 31.95 -35.79 26.69
N SER A 21 30.63 -35.88 26.94
CA SER A 21 29.62 -35.75 25.90
C SER A 21 29.68 -34.33 25.31
N LEU A 22 30.34 -34.14 24.17
CA LEU A 22 30.13 -32.95 23.33
C LEU A 22 28.70 -33.07 22.77
N ALA A 23 27.73 -32.45 23.46
CA ALA A 23 26.46 -32.13 22.84
C ALA A 23 26.72 -31.12 21.74
N PRO A 24 26.27 -31.36 20.49
CA PRO A 24 26.36 -30.32 19.48
C PRO A 24 25.53 -29.13 19.95
N LEU A 25 26.17 -27.98 20.16
CA LEU A 25 25.50 -26.69 20.22
C LEU A 25 24.83 -26.48 18.85
N THR A 26 23.59 -26.97 18.73
CA THR A 26 22.72 -26.48 17.68
C THR A 26 22.54 -24.99 17.96
N ALA A 27 23.37 -24.18 17.28
CA ALA A 27 23.10 -22.75 17.13
C ALA A 27 21.68 -22.68 16.57
N CYS A 28 20.73 -22.28 17.42
CA CYS A 28 19.40 -21.91 16.96
C CYS A 28 19.62 -20.72 16.03
N ALA A 29 19.76 -20.98 14.74
CA ALA A 29 19.78 -19.94 13.73
C ALA A 29 18.46 -19.19 13.94
N LYS A 30 18.56 -17.94 14.42
CA LYS A 30 17.42 -17.04 14.50
C LYS A 30 16.76 -17.10 13.13
N ALA A 31 15.52 -17.58 13.08
CA ALA A 31 14.76 -17.58 11.83
C ALA A 31 14.86 -16.19 11.26
N PRO A 32 15.17 -16.03 9.95
CA PRO A 32 15.25 -14.72 9.37
C PRO A 32 13.97 -13.97 9.69
N ASP A 33 14.06 -12.76 10.23
CA ASP A 33 12.90 -11.94 10.56
C ASP A 33 12.01 -11.93 9.32
N ALA A 34 10.76 -12.39 9.47
CA ALA A 34 9.84 -12.52 8.36
C ALA A 34 9.73 -11.17 7.65
N SER A 35 9.83 -11.15 6.32
CA SER A 35 9.73 -9.92 5.51
C SER A 35 8.38 -9.19 5.68
N VAL A 36 7.37 -9.91 6.18
CA VAL A 36 6.04 -9.40 6.47
C VAL A 36 5.60 -9.83 7.87
N ARG A 37 5.16 -8.87 8.67
CA ARG A 37 4.47 -9.10 9.94
C ARG A 37 2.98 -8.82 9.76
N LEU A 38 2.13 -9.78 10.14
CA LEU A 38 0.68 -9.65 10.15
C LEU A 38 0.18 -9.34 11.56
N ARG A 39 -0.68 -8.33 11.69
CA ARG A 39 -1.38 -7.97 12.92
C ARG A 39 -2.88 -7.92 12.69
N VAL A 40 -3.65 -8.41 13.66
CA VAL A 40 -5.11 -8.23 13.71
C VAL A 40 -5.43 -7.45 14.96
N GLU A 41 -6.06 -6.31 14.80
CA GLU A 41 -6.35 -5.36 15.88
C GLU A 41 -7.83 -5.00 15.86
N LEU A 42 -8.35 -4.60 17.03
CA LEU A 42 -9.72 -4.11 17.18
C LEU A 42 -9.69 -2.64 17.62
N ASP A 43 -10.67 -1.87 17.19
CA ASP A 43 -10.92 -0.51 17.70
C ASP A 43 -11.22 -0.54 19.21
N ARG A 44 -11.81 -1.67 19.67
CA ARG A 44 -12.13 -1.95 21.07
C ARG A 44 -11.86 -3.42 21.37
N PRO A 45 -10.73 -3.74 22.00
CA PRO A 45 -10.43 -5.12 22.41
C PRO A 45 -11.28 -5.60 23.62
N VAL A 46 -12.02 -4.69 24.25
CA VAL A 46 -13.03 -4.98 25.26
C VAL A 46 -14.37 -4.45 24.74
N LEU A 47 -15.40 -5.30 24.71
CA LEU A 47 -16.73 -5.01 24.22
C LEU A 47 -17.78 -5.11 25.34
N PHE A 48 -18.95 -4.48 25.13
CA PHE A 48 -20.05 -4.62 26.07
C PHE A 48 -20.66 -6.02 26.03
N ALA A 49 -20.91 -6.54 27.20
CA ALA A 49 -21.62 -7.80 27.38
C ALA A 49 -23.14 -7.63 27.21
N GLY A 50 -23.83 -8.72 26.85
CA GLY A 50 -25.28 -8.82 26.85
C GLY A 50 -26.00 -8.14 25.68
N ARG A 51 -25.30 -7.50 24.76
CA ARG A 51 -25.86 -6.88 23.56
C ARG A 51 -24.98 -7.10 22.33
N THR A 52 -25.58 -6.94 21.16
CA THR A 52 -24.83 -6.94 19.89
C THR A 52 -24.04 -5.63 19.76
N GLU A 53 -22.76 -5.73 19.45
CA GLU A 53 -21.83 -4.61 19.29
C GLU A 53 -21.33 -4.50 17.86
N ARG A 54 -21.18 -3.28 17.34
CA ARG A 54 -20.40 -3.03 16.15
C ARG A 54 -18.95 -2.76 16.53
N ALA A 55 -17.99 -3.31 15.80
CA ALA A 55 -16.57 -3.08 16.01
C ALA A 55 -15.86 -2.95 14.66
N VAL A 56 -14.62 -2.45 14.70
CA VAL A 56 -13.75 -2.36 13.53
C VAL A 56 -12.55 -3.28 13.74
N VAL A 57 -12.35 -4.19 12.79
CA VAL A 57 -11.18 -5.06 12.72
C VAL A 57 -10.19 -4.43 11.75
N LYS A 58 -8.98 -4.13 12.22
CA LYS A 58 -7.83 -3.72 11.39
C LYS A 58 -6.95 -4.91 11.14
N ILE A 59 -6.68 -5.21 9.88
CA ILE A 59 -5.75 -6.23 9.42
C ILE A 59 -4.55 -5.49 8.83
N ALA A 60 -3.45 -5.44 9.58
CA ALA A 60 -2.26 -4.69 9.24
C ALA A 60 -1.11 -5.60 8.83
N LEU A 61 -0.39 -5.18 7.80
CA LEU A 61 0.78 -5.81 7.21
C LEU A 61 1.94 -4.83 7.32
N ASP A 62 2.93 -5.14 8.16
CA ASP A 62 4.14 -4.35 8.27
C ASP A 62 5.23 -4.98 7.41
N GLY A 63 5.77 -4.24 6.46
CA GLY A 63 6.94 -4.64 5.67
C GLY A 63 8.23 -4.41 6.45
N ALA A 64 9.08 -5.43 6.55
CA ALA A 64 10.38 -5.29 7.20
C ALA A 64 11.27 -4.28 6.46
N SER A 65 11.99 -3.43 7.18
CA SER A 65 12.95 -2.51 6.59
C SER A 65 14.11 -3.27 5.94
N LEU A 66 14.46 -2.93 4.71
CA LEU A 66 15.60 -3.52 4.03
C LEU A 66 16.91 -2.94 4.61
N PRO A 67 17.84 -3.77 5.09
CA PRO A 67 19.02 -3.28 5.81
C PRO A 67 20.07 -2.60 4.90
N ARG A 68 20.08 -2.90 3.59
CA ARG A 68 21.03 -2.34 2.62
C ARG A 68 20.42 -2.18 1.23
N ARG A 69 20.86 -1.13 0.53
CA ARG A 69 20.44 -0.84 -0.86
C ARG A 69 20.88 -1.94 -1.85
N GLU A 70 21.97 -2.62 -1.57
CA GLU A 70 22.56 -3.68 -2.42
C GLU A 70 21.80 -5.02 -2.33
N SER A 71 20.93 -5.19 -1.33
CA SER A 71 20.15 -6.43 -1.16
C SER A 71 18.71 -6.33 -1.65
N ARG A 72 18.32 -5.23 -2.30
CA ARG A 72 16.97 -5.07 -2.82
C ARG A 72 16.74 -5.90 -4.10
N PRO A 73 15.50 -6.33 -4.36
CA PRO A 73 15.13 -6.89 -5.66
C PRO A 73 15.36 -5.87 -6.79
N PRO A 74 15.78 -6.33 -7.98
CA PRO A 74 15.88 -5.45 -9.15
C PRO A 74 14.48 -5.00 -9.59
N VAL A 75 14.41 -3.83 -10.25
CA VAL A 75 13.17 -3.27 -10.77
C VAL A 75 13.17 -3.28 -12.29
N ASN A 76 11.98 -3.45 -12.86
CA ASN A 76 11.71 -3.22 -14.27
C ASN A 76 10.74 -2.02 -14.33
N LEU A 77 11.29 -0.85 -14.63
CA LEU A 77 10.61 0.44 -14.59
C LEU A 77 10.39 0.96 -16.01
N THR A 78 9.14 1.25 -16.34
CA THR A 78 8.80 2.04 -17.52
C THR A 78 8.34 3.42 -17.12
N LEU A 79 9.00 4.45 -17.58
CA LEU A 79 8.50 5.82 -17.54
C LEU A 79 7.65 6.06 -18.79
N VAL A 80 6.40 6.50 -18.59
CA VAL A 80 5.46 6.89 -19.64
C VAL A 80 5.23 8.39 -19.51
N LEU A 81 5.82 9.17 -20.42
CA LEU A 81 5.94 10.62 -20.31
C LEU A 81 5.10 11.29 -21.38
N ASP A 82 4.19 12.13 -20.95
CA ASP A 82 3.44 13.06 -21.79
C ASP A 82 4.38 14.13 -22.36
N ARG A 83 4.40 14.24 -23.68
CA ARG A 83 5.07 15.33 -24.41
C ARG A 83 4.10 16.18 -25.22
N SER A 84 2.80 16.15 -24.88
CA SER A 84 1.80 16.99 -25.55
C SER A 84 2.11 18.47 -25.46
N GLY A 85 1.42 19.28 -26.28
CA GLY A 85 1.67 20.72 -26.36
C GLY A 85 1.53 21.47 -25.04
N SER A 86 0.66 21.01 -24.12
CA SER A 86 0.48 21.56 -22.77
C SER A 86 1.69 21.39 -21.86
N MET A 87 2.54 20.40 -22.14
CA MET A 87 3.80 20.18 -21.44
C MET A 87 4.93 21.15 -21.81
N ALA A 88 4.73 22.04 -22.79
CA ALA A 88 5.77 22.96 -23.24
C ALA A 88 6.31 23.89 -22.12
N GLY A 89 7.53 24.37 -22.29
CA GLY A 89 8.21 25.28 -21.35
C GLY A 89 8.76 24.55 -20.14
N ASP A 90 8.51 25.06 -18.93
CA ASP A 90 9.06 24.58 -17.69
C ASP A 90 8.61 23.16 -17.35
N LYS A 91 7.38 22.77 -17.70
CA LYS A 91 6.83 21.45 -17.37
C LYS A 91 7.68 20.33 -17.97
N ILE A 92 7.94 20.37 -19.28
CA ILE A 92 8.78 19.35 -19.95
C ILE A 92 10.22 19.40 -19.45
N GLY A 93 10.74 20.58 -19.11
CA GLY A 93 12.07 20.75 -18.51
C GLY A 93 12.19 20.05 -17.18
N HIS A 94 11.25 20.27 -16.26
CA HIS A 94 11.20 19.63 -14.95
C HIS A 94 10.95 18.09 -15.06
N ALA A 95 10.08 17.67 -15.98
CA ALA A 95 9.83 16.26 -16.25
C ALA A 95 11.10 15.53 -16.72
N LYS A 96 11.86 16.13 -17.64
CA LYS A 96 13.16 15.60 -18.11
C LYS A 96 14.19 15.54 -16.98
N ALA A 97 14.27 16.57 -16.14
CA ALA A 97 15.18 16.58 -15.00
C ALA A 97 14.83 15.45 -13.99
N ALA A 98 13.53 15.30 -13.64
CA ALA A 98 13.06 14.24 -12.76
C ALA A 98 13.33 12.85 -13.35
N ALA A 99 13.11 12.65 -14.65
CA ALA A 99 13.39 11.40 -15.33
C ALA A 99 14.89 11.03 -15.31
N ILE A 100 15.78 12.00 -15.55
CA ILE A 100 17.23 11.81 -15.48
C ILE A 100 17.65 11.44 -14.06
N GLU A 101 17.14 12.13 -13.04
CA GLU A 101 17.45 11.82 -11.65
C GLU A 101 16.95 10.41 -11.28
N ALA A 102 15.77 10.03 -11.76
CA ALA A 102 15.23 8.69 -11.56
C ALA A 102 16.16 7.62 -12.15
N VAL A 103 16.62 7.78 -13.39
CA VAL A 103 17.53 6.84 -14.05
C VAL A 103 18.86 6.71 -13.29
N ARG A 104 19.41 7.82 -12.77
CA ARG A 104 20.66 7.81 -11.99
C ARG A 104 20.60 7.04 -10.68
N ARG A 105 19.38 6.81 -10.14
CA ARG A 105 19.15 6.04 -8.92
C ARG A 105 19.03 4.55 -9.15
N LEU A 106 18.83 4.13 -10.40
CA LEU A 106 18.73 2.72 -10.77
C LEU A 106 20.11 2.05 -10.73
N ALA A 107 20.13 0.77 -10.43
CA ALA A 107 21.32 -0.07 -10.42
C ALA A 107 21.55 -0.68 -11.82
N ALA A 108 22.72 -1.23 -12.04
CA ALA A 108 23.11 -1.78 -13.35
C ALA A 108 22.26 -2.99 -13.78
N ASP A 109 21.68 -3.73 -12.81
CA ASP A 109 20.82 -4.88 -13.04
C ASP A 109 19.32 -4.51 -13.15
N ASP A 110 18.94 -3.24 -12.86
CA ASP A 110 17.60 -2.75 -13.14
C ASP A 110 17.36 -2.63 -14.64
N VAL A 111 16.11 -2.83 -15.04
CA VAL A 111 15.65 -2.60 -16.42
C VAL A 111 14.87 -1.30 -16.46
N PHE A 112 15.18 -0.48 -17.43
CA PHE A 112 14.49 0.79 -17.69
C PHE A 112 13.99 0.85 -19.12
N SER A 113 12.80 1.42 -19.30
CA SER A 113 12.28 1.83 -20.61
C SER A 113 11.62 3.19 -20.52
N LEU A 114 11.57 3.89 -21.66
CA LEU A 114 10.94 5.20 -21.77
C LEU A 114 10.01 5.21 -22.97
N VAL A 115 8.74 5.37 -22.70
CA VAL A 115 7.70 5.62 -23.69
C VAL A 115 7.31 7.08 -23.58
N ILE A 116 7.29 7.79 -24.69
CA ILE A 116 6.81 9.16 -24.81
C ILE A 116 5.53 9.16 -25.66
N PHE A 117 4.60 10.03 -25.34
CA PHE A 117 3.36 10.13 -26.11
C PHE A 117 2.89 11.56 -26.27
N ASP A 118 2.34 11.81 -27.42
CA ASP A 118 1.49 12.95 -27.79
C ASP A 118 0.23 12.38 -28.48
N HIS A 119 -0.09 12.74 -29.73
CA HIS A 119 -1.07 12.05 -30.59
C HIS A 119 -0.49 10.74 -31.15
N GLU A 120 0.79 10.53 -31.07
CA GLU A 120 1.54 9.33 -31.40
C GLU A 120 2.15 8.75 -30.12
N VAL A 121 2.44 7.45 -30.14
CA VAL A 121 3.11 6.75 -29.04
C VAL A 121 4.44 6.19 -29.57
N GLU A 122 5.52 6.55 -28.90
CA GLU A 122 6.88 6.18 -29.29
C GLU A 122 7.65 5.55 -28.14
N THR A 123 8.28 4.39 -28.36
CA THR A 123 9.25 3.84 -27.42
C THR A 123 10.62 4.49 -27.69
N LEU A 124 10.94 5.55 -26.93
CA LEU A 124 12.20 6.29 -27.08
C LEU A 124 13.38 5.48 -26.54
N VAL A 125 13.20 4.76 -25.44
CA VAL A 125 14.20 3.83 -24.89
C VAL A 125 13.51 2.47 -24.71
N PRO A 126 13.83 1.46 -25.54
CA PRO A 126 13.34 0.09 -25.32
C PRO A 126 13.82 -0.48 -23.99
N ALA A 127 13.07 -1.46 -23.42
CA ALA A 127 13.44 -2.13 -22.19
C ALA A 127 14.88 -2.65 -22.26
N THR A 128 15.75 -2.06 -21.45
CA THR A 128 17.18 -2.35 -21.42
C THR A 128 17.71 -2.26 -19.99
N ARG A 129 18.76 -3.03 -19.69
CA ARG A 129 19.49 -2.86 -18.43
C ARG A 129 20.13 -1.48 -18.37
N VAL A 130 20.08 -0.84 -17.20
CA VAL A 130 20.50 0.56 -17.08
C VAL A 130 21.98 0.75 -17.40
N GLY A 131 22.87 -0.11 -16.92
CA GLY A 131 24.30 -0.07 -17.24
C GLY A 131 24.88 1.35 -17.19
N ASP A 132 25.33 1.85 -18.36
CA ASP A 132 25.75 3.25 -18.54
C ASP A 132 24.53 4.13 -18.92
N SER A 133 24.09 4.97 -18.00
CA SER A 133 22.90 5.82 -18.16
C SER A 133 23.08 6.97 -19.17
N ARG A 134 24.29 7.30 -19.62
CA ARG A 134 24.56 8.49 -20.48
C ARG A 134 23.76 8.49 -21.78
N GLY A 135 23.62 7.34 -22.42
CA GLY A 135 22.81 7.19 -23.63
C GLY A 135 21.32 7.42 -23.39
N ILE A 136 20.82 6.92 -22.24
CA ILE A 136 19.43 7.13 -21.80
C ILE A 136 19.20 8.62 -21.52
N GLU A 137 20.08 9.26 -20.75
CA GLU A 137 19.99 10.68 -20.42
C GLU A 137 20.01 11.55 -21.67
N ALA A 138 20.85 11.23 -22.68
CA ALA A 138 20.86 11.99 -23.94
C ALA A 138 19.52 11.92 -24.66
N ARG A 139 18.89 10.75 -24.72
CA ARG A 139 17.54 10.59 -25.30
C ARG A 139 16.48 11.35 -24.51
N ILE A 140 16.53 11.33 -23.15
CA ILE A 140 15.60 12.13 -22.33
C ILE A 140 15.77 13.62 -22.64
N ARG A 141 16.98 14.13 -22.78
CA ARG A 141 17.24 15.56 -23.11
C ARG A 141 16.69 15.98 -24.47
N SER A 142 16.61 15.06 -25.43
CA SER A 142 16.09 15.35 -26.78
C SER A 142 14.56 15.49 -26.87
N ILE A 143 13.81 15.14 -25.80
CA ILE A 143 12.36 15.21 -25.82
C ILE A 143 11.91 16.67 -26.02
N THR A 144 10.95 16.88 -26.93
CA THR A 144 10.31 18.17 -27.20
C THR A 144 8.80 18.04 -27.13
N ALA A 145 8.12 19.05 -26.60
CA ALA A 145 6.66 19.06 -26.48
C ALA A 145 5.99 19.32 -27.83
N ARG A 146 4.92 18.55 -28.14
CA ARG A 146 4.11 18.70 -29.37
C ARG A 146 2.81 17.88 -29.30
N GLY A 147 1.84 18.25 -30.14
CA GLY A 147 0.64 17.42 -30.44
C GLY A 147 -0.40 17.31 -29.30
N ASN A 148 -1.26 16.31 -29.39
CA ASN A 148 -2.36 15.99 -28.45
C ASN A 148 -1.92 14.93 -27.42
N THR A 149 -2.90 14.24 -26.73
CA THR A 149 -2.60 13.43 -25.54
C THR A 149 -3.23 12.04 -25.63
N ALA A 150 -2.43 11.00 -26.01
CA ALA A 150 -2.85 9.60 -26.15
C ALA A 150 -2.46 8.76 -24.91
N ILE A 151 -2.98 9.10 -23.73
CA ILE A 151 -2.57 8.47 -22.43
C ILE A 151 -2.74 6.95 -22.47
N TYR A 152 -3.91 6.45 -22.92
CA TYR A 152 -4.21 5.01 -22.95
C TYR A 152 -3.18 4.22 -23.77
N GLY A 153 -2.84 4.75 -24.96
CA GLY A 153 -1.81 4.17 -25.83
C GLY A 153 -0.44 4.17 -25.16
N GLY A 154 -0.08 5.29 -24.52
CA GLY A 154 1.19 5.42 -23.78
C GLY A 154 1.33 4.36 -22.68
N VAL A 155 0.31 4.19 -21.84
CA VAL A 155 0.33 3.17 -20.76
C VAL A 155 0.36 1.75 -21.34
N THR A 156 -0.41 1.48 -22.39
CA THR A 156 -0.43 0.16 -23.05
C THR A 156 0.93 -0.20 -23.64
N GLN A 157 1.59 0.76 -24.31
CA GLN A 157 2.95 0.57 -24.83
C GLN A 157 3.98 0.43 -23.72
N GLY A 158 3.85 1.21 -22.63
CA GLY A 158 4.69 1.06 -21.44
C GLY A 158 4.60 -0.33 -20.81
N ALA A 159 3.39 -0.86 -20.71
CA ALA A 159 3.17 -2.23 -20.25
C ALA A 159 3.77 -3.27 -21.21
N ALA A 160 3.71 -3.02 -22.53
CA ALA A 160 4.36 -3.90 -23.52
C ALA A 160 5.88 -3.97 -23.34
N GLU A 161 6.54 -2.85 -22.96
CA GLU A 161 7.96 -2.86 -22.63
C GLU A 161 8.24 -3.69 -21.36
N LEU A 162 7.42 -3.56 -20.31
CA LEU A 162 7.58 -4.35 -19.09
C LEU A 162 7.42 -5.85 -19.32
N ARG A 163 6.48 -6.24 -20.20
CA ARG A 163 6.19 -7.65 -20.51
C ARG A 163 7.38 -8.41 -21.12
N LYS A 164 8.37 -7.72 -21.71
CA LYS A 164 9.60 -8.35 -22.20
C LYS A 164 10.41 -9.03 -21.10
N HIS A 165 10.21 -8.65 -19.84
CA HIS A 165 10.88 -9.21 -18.67
C HIS A 165 9.89 -9.72 -17.59
N LEU A 166 8.61 -9.94 -17.94
CA LEU A 166 7.56 -10.27 -16.97
C LEU A 166 7.75 -11.67 -16.36
N GLU A 167 8.31 -12.61 -17.09
CA GLU A 167 8.56 -13.97 -16.62
C GLU A 167 9.69 -14.06 -15.60
N ASP A 168 10.59 -13.07 -15.56
CA ASP A 168 11.67 -13.01 -14.58
C ASP A 168 11.14 -12.50 -13.22
N ARG A 169 10.81 -13.44 -12.33
CA ARG A 169 10.24 -13.16 -11.02
C ARG A 169 11.11 -12.34 -10.08
N ARG A 170 12.38 -12.10 -10.44
CA ARG A 170 13.26 -11.23 -9.64
C ARG A 170 12.81 -9.79 -9.68
N TYR A 171 12.24 -9.35 -10.81
CA TYR A 171 11.86 -7.96 -11.02
C TYR A 171 10.55 -7.56 -10.31
N THR A 172 10.55 -6.35 -9.79
CA THR A 172 9.33 -5.60 -9.46
C THR A 172 8.96 -4.75 -10.68
N HIS A 173 7.73 -4.89 -11.18
CA HIS A 173 7.28 -4.23 -12.42
C HIS A 173 6.49 -2.97 -12.10
N ARG A 174 6.93 -1.82 -12.65
CA ARG A 174 6.29 -0.52 -12.41
C ARG A 174 6.20 0.32 -13.66
N VAL A 175 5.02 0.85 -13.95
CA VAL A 175 4.83 2.00 -14.84
C VAL A 175 4.74 3.26 -14.00
N LEU A 176 5.48 4.29 -14.37
CA LEU A 176 5.33 5.65 -13.83
C LEU A 176 4.81 6.54 -14.94
N LEU A 177 3.53 6.91 -14.87
CA LEU A 177 2.85 7.77 -15.82
C LEU A 177 2.92 9.22 -15.37
N LEU A 178 3.39 10.11 -16.22
CA LEU A 178 3.33 11.56 -16.03
C LEU A 178 2.52 12.21 -17.14
N SER A 179 1.49 12.99 -16.79
CA SER A 179 0.71 13.79 -17.74
C SER A 179 0.14 15.06 -17.10
N ASP A 180 -0.01 16.10 -17.89
CA ASP A 180 -0.68 17.35 -17.51
C ASP A 180 -1.97 17.61 -18.31
N GLY A 181 -2.38 16.66 -19.16
CA GLY A 181 -3.46 16.85 -20.11
C GLY A 181 -4.65 15.92 -19.93
N LEU A 182 -5.71 16.22 -20.67
CA LEU A 182 -6.88 15.35 -20.83
C LEU A 182 -6.58 14.29 -21.88
N ALA A 183 -7.00 13.04 -21.63
CA ALA A 183 -6.98 12.01 -22.64
C ALA A 183 -7.95 12.37 -23.78
N ASN A 184 -7.42 12.85 -24.89
CA ASN A 184 -8.20 13.31 -26.05
C ASN A 184 -7.94 12.50 -27.32
N ASN A 185 -7.13 11.45 -27.23
CA ASN A 185 -6.86 10.49 -28.30
C ASN A 185 -6.93 9.05 -27.77
N GLY A 186 -7.84 8.24 -28.32
CA GLY A 186 -8.11 6.87 -27.87
C GLY A 186 -9.12 6.77 -26.73
N PRO A 187 -9.20 5.62 -26.03
CA PRO A 187 -10.08 5.44 -24.88
C PRO A 187 -9.83 6.51 -23.81
N SER A 188 -10.89 7.13 -23.32
CA SER A 188 -10.81 8.29 -22.42
C SER A 188 -11.83 8.26 -21.28
N SER A 189 -12.57 7.13 -21.12
CA SER A 189 -13.49 7.01 -19.99
C SER A 189 -12.77 6.51 -18.72
N PRO A 190 -13.21 6.94 -17.53
CA PRO A 190 -12.68 6.42 -16.26
C PRO A 190 -12.77 4.89 -16.15
N ASP A 191 -13.80 4.28 -16.77
CA ASP A 191 -13.98 2.84 -16.74
C ASP A 191 -13.00 2.09 -17.65
N ASP A 192 -12.58 2.68 -18.78
CA ASP A 192 -11.53 2.11 -19.63
C ASP A 192 -10.21 2.01 -18.85
N PHE A 193 -9.87 3.09 -18.13
CA PHE A 193 -8.66 3.13 -17.31
C PHE A 193 -8.76 2.22 -16.08
N ALA A 194 -9.93 2.08 -15.48
CA ALA A 194 -10.16 1.10 -14.41
C ALA A 194 -9.95 -0.34 -14.90
N ARG A 195 -10.47 -0.67 -16.10
CA ARG A 195 -10.27 -1.99 -16.73
C ARG A 195 -8.81 -2.25 -17.06
N LEU A 196 -8.12 -1.25 -17.63
CA LEU A 196 -6.68 -1.33 -17.92
C LEU A 196 -5.88 -1.56 -16.63
N GLY A 197 -6.11 -0.75 -15.59
CA GLY A 197 -5.45 -0.90 -14.30
C GLY A 197 -5.65 -2.28 -13.68
N ALA A 198 -6.91 -2.78 -13.69
CA ALA A 198 -7.22 -4.12 -13.17
C ALA A 198 -6.55 -5.25 -13.99
N ALA A 199 -6.42 -5.10 -15.30
CA ALA A 199 -5.71 -6.07 -16.13
C ALA A 199 -4.22 -6.09 -15.80
N LEU A 200 -3.59 -4.92 -15.71
CA LEU A 200 -2.17 -4.78 -15.37
C LEU A 200 -1.87 -5.27 -13.94
N GLY A 201 -2.75 -4.97 -12.98
CA GLY A 201 -2.63 -5.46 -11.60
C GLY A 201 -2.60 -6.98 -11.53
N ARG A 202 -3.47 -7.68 -12.29
CA ARG A 202 -3.46 -9.14 -12.36
C ARG A 202 -2.17 -9.72 -12.97
N GLU A 203 -1.48 -8.96 -13.82
CA GLU A 203 -0.17 -9.31 -14.35
C GLU A 203 0.97 -9.04 -13.35
N GLY A 204 0.68 -8.36 -12.22
CA GLY A 204 1.69 -7.92 -11.26
C GLY A 204 2.39 -6.61 -11.67
N ILE A 205 1.81 -5.86 -12.61
CA ILE A 205 2.28 -4.55 -13.05
C ILE A 205 1.48 -3.47 -12.30
N SER A 206 2.14 -2.68 -11.48
CA SER A 206 1.53 -1.51 -10.84
C SER A 206 1.79 -0.25 -11.65
N VAL A 207 0.80 0.64 -11.73
CA VAL A 207 0.89 1.91 -12.45
C VAL A 207 0.75 3.06 -11.47
N SER A 208 1.83 3.77 -11.23
CA SER A 208 1.78 5.03 -10.48
C SER A 208 1.55 6.21 -11.43
N THR A 209 0.75 7.15 -10.99
CA THR A 209 0.32 8.28 -11.82
C THR A 209 0.69 9.62 -11.18
N VAL A 210 1.21 10.53 -11.99
CA VAL A 210 1.57 11.90 -11.59
C VAL A 210 0.84 12.89 -12.50
N GLY A 211 -0.18 13.57 -11.95
CA GLY A 211 -0.91 14.62 -12.62
C GLY A 211 -0.33 16.00 -12.32
N VAL A 212 -0.08 16.81 -13.34
CA VAL A 212 0.57 18.11 -13.22
C VAL A 212 -0.39 19.25 -13.59
N GLY A 213 -0.54 20.22 -12.70
CA GLY A 213 -1.42 21.38 -12.93
C GLY A 213 -2.91 21.04 -12.78
N LEU A 214 -3.78 21.87 -13.31
CA LEU A 214 -5.24 21.75 -13.15
C LEU A 214 -5.97 21.17 -14.37
N ASP A 215 -5.27 20.87 -15.45
CA ASP A 215 -5.90 20.53 -16.74
C ASP A 215 -5.98 19.02 -17.01
N TYR A 216 -5.35 18.15 -16.17
CA TYR A 216 -5.42 16.70 -16.34
C TYR A 216 -6.72 16.10 -15.75
N ASN A 217 -7.06 14.89 -16.21
CA ASN A 217 -8.23 14.15 -15.71
C ASN A 217 -7.84 13.25 -14.53
N GLU A 218 -8.16 13.70 -13.32
CA GLU A 218 -7.85 12.99 -12.07
C GLU A 218 -8.62 11.69 -11.91
N ASP A 219 -9.83 11.56 -12.47
CA ASP A 219 -10.61 10.32 -12.38
C ASP A 219 -9.94 9.18 -13.16
N LEU A 220 -9.37 9.48 -14.34
CA LEU A 220 -8.61 8.50 -15.12
C LEU A 220 -7.37 8.05 -14.37
N MET A 221 -6.60 9.03 -13.87
CA MET A 221 -5.31 8.79 -13.23
C MET A 221 -5.46 8.01 -11.92
N THR A 222 -6.41 8.42 -11.06
CA THR A 222 -6.63 7.75 -9.78
C THR A 222 -7.21 6.36 -9.94
N ARG A 223 -8.16 6.15 -10.89
CA ARG A 223 -8.71 4.81 -11.15
C ARG A 223 -7.68 3.85 -11.71
N LEU A 224 -6.84 4.31 -12.64
CA LEU A 224 -5.73 3.51 -13.17
C LEU A 224 -4.79 3.06 -12.06
N ALA A 225 -4.33 4.00 -11.22
CA ALA A 225 -3.43 3.73 -10.11
C ALA A 225 -4.07 2.78 -9.07
N ARG A 226 -5.28 3.08 -8.58
CA ARG A 226 -5.99 2.22 -7.60
C ARG A 226 -6.17 0.79 -8.08
N ARG A 227 -6.61 0.61 -9.34
CA ARG A 227 -6.90 -0.71 -9.89
C ARG A 227 -5.66 -1.53 -10.20
N SER A 228 -4.49 -0.91 -10.29
CA SER A 228 -3.20 -1.58 -10.47
C SER A 228 -2.35 -1.61 -9.19
N ASP A 229 -2.89 -1.17 -8.05
CA ASP A 229 -2.18 -1.03 -6.76
C ASP A 229 -0.90 -0.17 -6.88
N GLY A 230 -1.00 0.93 -7.63
CA GLY A 230 0.03 1.96 -7.75
C GLY A 230 -0.30 3.20 -6.91
N ASN A 231 0.63 4.12 -6.85
CA ASN A 231 0.49 5.39 -6.15
C ASN A 231 -0.12 6.45 -7.07
N THR A 232 -0.74 7.48 -6.49
CA THR A 232 -1.24 8.64 -7.25
C THR A 232 -0.72 9.94 -6.64
N TYR A 233 -0.37 10.88 -7.49
CA TYR A 233 0.17 12.16 -7.09
C TYR A 233 -0.50 13.29 -7.89
N PHE A 234 -0.81 14.37 -7.20
CA PHE A 234 -1.18 15.64 -7.80
C PHE A 234 -0.15 16.69 -7.42
N VAL A 235 0.41 17.37 -8.40
CA VAL A 235 1.33 18.48 -8.20
C VAL A 235 0.79 19.73 -8.90
N SER A 236 0.59 20.79 -8.14
CA SER A 236 0.18 22.10 -8.67
C SER A 236 1.31 22.78 -9.42
N SER A 237 2.57 22.46 -9.11
CA SER A 237 3.77 22.98 -9.74
C SER A 237 4.67 21.87 -10.24
N SER A 238 5.10 21.93 -11.50
CA SER A 238 6.05 20.99 -12.09
C SER A 238 7.42 20.97 -11.38
N ARG A 239 7.74 22.00 -10.57
CA ARG A 239 8.97 22.06 -9.74
C ARG A 239 9.04 20.94 -8.71
N ASP A 240 7.89 20.37 -8.30
CA ASP A 240 7.81 19.31 -7.31
C ASP A 240 8.07 17.91 -7.91
N LEU A 241 8.14 17.79 -9.25
CA LEU A 241 8.32 16.51 -9.93
C LEU A 241 9.56 15.72 -9.47
N PRO A 242 10.75 16.32 -9.27
CA PRO A 242 11.90 15.57 -8.76
C PRO A 242 11.64 14.94 -7.39
N ALA A 243 10.96 15.65 -6.47
CA ALA A 243 10.63 15.14 -5.15
C ALA A 243 9.65 13.96 -5.24
N ILE A 244 8.61 14.05 -6.10
CA ILE A 244 7.64 12.97 -6.33
C ILE A 244 8.31 11.74 -6.96
N PHE A 245 9.15 11.93 -7.97
CA PHE A 245 9.89 10.82 -8.58
C PHE A 245 10.82 10.14 -7.58
N ASN A 246 11.46 10.91 -6.70
CA ASN A 246 12.30 10.38 -5.63
C ASN A 246 11.50 9.57 -4.60
N ALA A 247 10.31 10.04 -4.20
CA ALA A 247 9.42 9.30 -3.31
C ALA A 247 8.95 7.99 -3.94
N GLU A 248 8.43 8.03 -5.18
CA GLU A 248 7.96 6.86 -5.90
C GLU A 248 9.06 5.81 -6.09
N LEU A 249 10.26 6.23 -6.50
CA LEU A 249 11.40 5.33 -6.60
C LEU A 249 11.80 4.75 -5.24
N GLY A 250 11.70 5.53 -4.16
CA GLY A 250 11.93 5.03 -2.81
C GLY A 250 11.04 3.84 -2.49
N ASP A 251 9.75 3.91 -2.84
CA ASP A 251 8.79 2.84 -2.66
C ASP A 251 9.12 1.63 -3.54
N VAL A 252 9.26 1.85 -4.86
CA VAL A 252 9.58 0.78 -5.84
C VAL A 252 10.85 0.03 -5.46
N LEU A 253 11.88 0.75 -4.98
CA LEU A 253 13.16 0.16 -4.59
C LEU A 253 13.14 -0.50 -3.20
N SER A 254 12.03 -0.44 -2.46
CA SER A 254 11.89 -1.00 -1.12
C SER A 254 10.92 -2.17 -1.02
N VAL A 255 10.46 -2.74 -2.14
CA VAL A 255 9.48 -3.84 -2.13
C VAL A 255 10.05 -5.07 -1.40
N VAL A 256 9.32 -5.56 -0.38
CA VAL A 256 9.67 -6.73 0.42
C VAL A 256 8.76 -7.93 0.16
N ALA A 257 7.53 -7.71 -0.30
CA ALA A 257 6.60 -8.77 -0.67
C ALA A 257 5.79 -8.40 -1.91
N ARG A 258 5.41 -9.42 -2.69
CA ARG A 258 4.61 -9.30 -3.91
C ARG A 258 3.47 -10.31 -3.89
N ARG A 259 2.41 -10.05 -4.69
CA ARG A 259 1.25 -10.95 -4.82
C ARG A 259 0.68 -11.33 -3.46
N VAL A 260 0.45 -10.33 -2.64
CA VAL A 260 -0.02 -10.48 -1.27
C VAL A 260 -1.52 -10.72 -1.28
N VAL A 261 -1.95 -11.89 -0.82
CA VAL A 261 -3.37 -12.24 -0.67
C VAL A 261 -3.67 -12.41 0.81
N VAL A 262 -4.63 -11.63 1.30
CA VAL A 262 -5.05 -11.67 2.69
C VAL A 262 -6.45 -12.23 2.78
N THR A 263 -6.60 -13.28 3.58
CA THR A 263 -7.88 -13.90 3.90
C THR A 263 -8.16 -13.71 5.38
N VAL A 264 -9.38 -13.28 5.72
CA VAL A 264 -9.85 -13.11 7.08
C VAL A 264 -11.09 -13.98 7.29
N GLU A 265 -11.02 -14.85 8.26
CA GLU A 265 -12.14 -15.70 8.68
C GLU A 265 -12.74 -15.12 9.96
N PHE A 266 -14.06 -14.99 9.98
CA PHE A 266 -14.82 -14.54 11.13
C PHE A 266 -15.58 -15.74 11.71
N PRO A 267 -15.47 -16.02 13.02
CA PRO A 267 -16.16 -17.15 13.64
C PRO A 267 -17.68 -16.91 13.75
N ALA A 268 -18.41 -17.97 14.03
CA ALA A 268 -19.86 -17.85 14.32
C ALA A 268 -20.11 -16.82 15.42
N GLY A 269 -21.12 -15.95 15.19
CA GLY A 269 -21.43 -14.83 16.08
C GLY A 269 -20.65 -13.54 15.77
N VAL A 270 -19.78 -13.54 14.75
CA VAL A 270 -19.18 -12.32 14.22
C VAL A 270 -19.54 -12.20 12.73
N ARG A 271 -20.24 -11.17 12.34
CA ARG A 271 -20.71 -10.95 10.97
C ARG A 271 -19.94 -9.79 10.33
N PRO A 272 -19.12 -10.02 9.30
CA PRO A 272 -18.50 -8.93 8.55
C PRO A 272 -19.57 -8.14 7.77
N LEU A 273 -19.44 -6.81 7.76
CA LEU A 273 -20.41 -5.91 7.15
C LEU A 273 -19.87 -5.26 5.88
N ALA A 274 -18.73 -4.58 6.01
CA ALA A 274 -18.13 -3.82 4.91
C ALA A 274 -16.62 -3.63 5.12
N PHE A 275 -15.88 -3.48 4.03
CA PHE A 275 -14.57 -2.88 4.06
C PHE A 275 -14.69 -1.36 4.15
N VAL A 276 -13.71 -0.70 4.79
CA VAL A 276 -13.60 0.76 4.87
C VAL A 276 -12.28 1.21 4.31
N GLY A 277 -12.32 2.18 3.41
CA GLY A 277 -11.17 2.80 2.76
C GLY A 277 -10.56 1.97 1.63
N ARG A 278 -10.54 0.66 1.71
CA ARG A 278 -9.97 -0.26 0.73
C ARG A 278 -11.03 -1.18 0.12
N GLU A 279 -10.85 -1.52 -1.15
CA GLU A 279 -11.69 -2.53 -1.79
C GLU A 279 -11.30 -3.94 -1.32
N GLY A 280 -12.32 -4.78 -1.14
CA GLY A 280 -12.19 -6.20 -0.79
C GLY A 280 -13.50 -6.93 -1.06
N ALA A 281 -13.47 -8.25 -0.98
CA ALA A 281 -14.64 -9.10 -1.17
C ALA A 281 -15.05 -9.74 0.16
N ILE A 282 -16.34 -9.67 0.51
CA ILE A 282 -16.93 -10.38 1.65
C ILE A 282 -17.86 -11.45 1.11
N ARG A 283 -17.64 -12.70 1.53
CA ARG A 283 -18.46 -13.86 1.16
C ARG A 283 -18.78 -14.69 2.42
N GLY A 284 -19.98 -14.50 2.95
CA GLY A 284 -20.39 -15.11 4.23
C GLY A 284 -19.49 -14.64 5.38
N GLN A 285 -18.81 -15.58 6.02
CA GLN A 285 -17.90 -15.35 7.15
C GLN A 285 -16.44 -15.10 6.73
N ARG A 286 -16.18 -14.86 5.46
CA ARG A 286 -14.85 -14.64 4.91
C ARG A 286 -14.75 -13.29 4.23
N ALA A 287 -13.69 -12.54 4.55
CA ALA A 287 -13.28 -11.35 3.82
C ALA A 287 -11.90 -11.58 3.17
N GLU A 288 -11.69 -10.98 1.99
CA GLU A 288 -10.47 -11.18 1.22
C GLU A 288 -10.08 -9.87 0.50
N PHE A 289 -8.81 -9.54 0.52
CA PHE A 289 -8.25 -8.44 -0.27
C PHE A 289 -6.84 -8.77 -0.74
N GLU A 290 -6.39 -8.07 -1.76
CA GLU A 290 -5.10 -8.29 -2.40
C GLU A 290 -4.27 -7.01 -2.45
N LEU A 291 -2.94 -7.17 -2.42
CA LEU A 291 -1.97 -6.13 -2.70
C LEU A 291 -0.96 -6.66 -3.70
N ASN A 292 -0.63 -5.88 -4.71
CA ASN A 292 0.44 -6.26 -5.63
C ASN A 292 1.80 -6.25 -4.93
N GLN A 293 2.02 -5.26 -4.05
CA GLN A 293 3.31 -5.01 -3.43
C GLN A 293 3.16 -4.52 -1.99
N LEU A 294 4.12 -4.89 -1.14
CA LEU A 294 4.31 -4.32 0.20
C LEU A 294 5.73 -3.76 0.29
N TYR A 295 5.84 -2.55 0.79
CA TYR A 295 7.10 -1.80 0.85
C TYR A 295 7.76 -1.93 2.21
N GLY A 296 9.09 -1.97 2.23
CA GLY A 296 9.88 -2.05 3.46
C GLY A 296 9.71 -0.79 4.33
N GLY A 297 9.51 -1.00 5.63
CA GLY A 297 9.29 0.07 6.60
C GLY A 297 7.93 0.77 6.46
N GLN A 298 6.98 0.20 5.73
CA GLN A 298 5.62 0.73 5.59
C GLN A 298 4.58 -0.26 6.15
N GLU A 299 3.49 0.29 6.66
CA GLU A 299 2.27 -0.43 7.00
C GLU A 299 1.26 -0.31 5.85
N LYS A 300 0.68 -1.43 5.43
CA LYS A 300 -0.54 -1.48 4.62
C LYS A 300 -1.60 -2.19 5.41
N PHE A 301 -2.86 -1.73 5.37
CA PHE A 301 -3.93 -2.35 6.12
C PHE A 301 -5.27 -2.34 5.40
N ALA A 302 -6.19 -3.15 5.88
CA ALA A 302 -7.61 -3.07 5.60
C ALA A 302 -8.39 -2.94 6.91
N LEU A 303 -9.50 -2.22 6.86
CA LEU A 303 -10.45 -2.10 7.94
C LEU A 303 -11.74 -2.82 7.53
N VAL A 304 -12.27 -3.65 8.42
CA VAL A 304 -13.54 -4.35 8.22
C VAL A 304 -14.47 -4.02 9.38
N GLU A 305 -15.61 -3.43 9.07
CA GLU A 305 -16.69 -3.30 10.04
C GLU A 305 -17.32 -4.65 10.30
N VAL A 306 -17.53 -4.98 11.56
CA VAL A 306 -18.13 -6.25 11.98
C VAL A 306 -19.24 -6.00 12.99
N GLU A 307 -20.21 -6.91 13.02
CA GLU A 307 -21.21 -7.03 14.07
C GLU A 307 -20.90 -8.26 14.91
N VAL A 308 -20.71 -8.06 16.21
CA VAL A 308 -20.39 -9.10 17.18
C VAL A 308 -21.61 -9.40 18.02
N ALA A 309 -22.07 -10.65 18.00
CA ALA A 309 -23.27 -11.08 18.74
C ALA A 309 -23.06 -10.94 20.25
N ALA A 310 -24.17 -10.73 20.96
CA ALA A 310 -24.21 -10.67 22.42
C ALA A 310 -23.46 -11.83 23.06
N THR A 311 -22.62 -11.51 24.06
CA THR A 311 -21.79 -12.48 24.81
C THR A 311 -21.85 -12.14 26.29
N ALA A 312 -21.71 -13.10 27.17
CA ALA A 312 -21.79 -12.88 28.62
C ALA A 312 -20.57 -12.10 29.14
N ALA A 313 -20.75 -11.37 30.24
CA ALA A 313 -19.66 -10.66 30.90
C ALA A 313 -18.61 -11.66 31.44
N GLY A 314 -17.34 -11.32 31.29
CA GLY A 314 -16.20 -12.16 31.68
C GLY A 314 -15.75 -13.14 30.61
N GLU A 315 -16.53 -13.38 29.56
CA GLU A 315 -16.14 -14.25 28.46
C GLU A 315 -15.16 -13.55 27.52
N GLU A 316 -14.36 -14.38 26.82
CA GLU A 316 -13.51 -14.00 25.72
C GLU A 316 -13.95 -14.77 24.46
N ARG A 317 -14.01 -14.07 23.33
CA ARG A 317 -14.38 -14.69 22.04
C ARG A 317 -13.39 -14.24 20.97
N GLU A 318 -12.95 -15.20 20.14
CA GLU A 318 -12.23 -14.86 18.91
C GLU A 318 -13.13 -14.04 18.00
N VAL A 319 -12.61 -12.91 17.48
CA VAL A 319 -13.34 -12.00 16.59
C VAL A 319 -12.90 -12.19 15.17
N ALA A 320 -11.61 -12.40 14.93
CA ALA A 320 -11.08 -12.61 13.59
C ALA A 320 -9.79 -13.44 13.61
N SER A 321 -9.65 -14.28 12.59
CA SER A 321 -8.41 -14.98 12.24
C SER A 321 -8.00 -14.57 10.84
N ALA A 322 -6.80 -14.05 10.67
CA ALA A 322 -6.27 -13.64 9.37
C ALA A 322 -5.10 -14.51 8.95
N SER A 323 -4.99 -14.77 7.65
CA SER A 323 -3.85 -15.39 7.00
C SER A 323 -3.41 -14.56 5.82
N VAL A 324 -2.10 -14.41 5.62
CA VAL A 324 -1.51 -13.76 4.47
C VAL A 324 -0.60 -14.73 3.74
N SER A 325 -0.80 -14.85 2.43
CA SER A 325 0.09 -15.56 1.51
C SER A 325 0.76 -14.55 0.60
N PHE A 326 2.07 -14.61 0.46
CA PHE A 326 2.82 -13.68 -0.37
C PHE A 326 4.07 -14.33 -0.96
N GLU A 327 4.64 -13.70 -1.97
CA GLU A 327 5.97 -14.00 -2.50
C GLU A 327 6.97 -13.03 -1.86
N ASP A 328 7.89 -13.57 -1.07
CA ASP A 328 8.99 -12.81 -0.50
C ASP A 328 9.90 -12.29 -1.60
N ALA A 329 10.09 -10.98 -1.68
CA ALA A 329 10.78 -10.36 -2.80
C ALA A 329 12.30 -10.62 -2.81
N LEU A 330 12.90 -10.93 -1.66
CA LEU A 330 14.33 -11.22 -1.54
C LEU A 330 14.62 -12.69 -1.83
N THR A 331 13.85 -13.60 -1.24
CA THR A 331 14.08 -15.05 -1.36
C THR A 331 13.34 -15.69 -2.53
N GLN A 332 12.39 -14.99 -3.14
CA GLN A 332 11.48 -15.45 -4.21
C GLN A 332 10.66 -16.69 -3.81
N ARG A 333 10.52 -16.94 -2.52
CA ARG A 333 9.74 -18.05 -1.98
C ARG A 333 8.37 -17.59 -1.54
N ARG A 334 7.39 -18.47 -1.65
CA ARG A 334 6.09 -18.24 -1.02
C ARG A 334 6.21 -18.41 0.49
N ALA A 335 5.60 -17.48 1.21
CA ALA A 335 5.49 -17.51 2.65
C ALA A 335 4.05 -17.28 3.08
N ASN A 336 3.70 -17.81 4.25
CA ASN A 336 2.40 -17.62 4.87
C ASN A 336 2.59 -17.19 6.32
N VAL A 337 1.81 -16.22 6.76
CA VAL A 337 1.78 -15.76 8.16
C VAL A 337 0.33 -15.71 8.61
N THR A 338 0.07 -16.05 9.87
CA THR A 338 -1.27 -16.03 10.46
C THR A 338 -1.29 -15.19 11.72
N ALA A 339 -2.40 -14.55 12.01
CA ALA A 339 -2.64 -13.83 13.25
C ALA A 339 -4.12 -13.93 13.62
N ARG A 340 -4.40 -13.87 14.94
CA ARG A 340 -5.76 -13.95 15.49
C ARG A 340 -6.01 -12.84 16.49
N ARG A 341 -7.26 -12.48 16.67
CA ARG A 341 -7.64 -11.51 17.69
C ARG A 341 -8.94 -11.90 18.35
N SER A 342 -8.93 -11.88 19.71
CA SER A 342 -10.10 -12.04 20.56
C SER A 342 -10.53 -10.69 21.17
N ALA A 343 -11.78 -10.59 21.57
CA ALA A 343 -12.30 -9.54 22.41
C ALA A 343 -12.80 -10.12 23.74
N ARG A 344 -12.56 -9.39 24.83
CA ARG A 344 -13.12 -9.68 26.16
C ARG A 344 -14.44 -8.91 26.32
N PHE A 345 -15.41 -9.47 27.04
CA PHE A 345 -16.70 -8.85 27.26
C PHE A 345 -16.88 -8.42 28.73
N THR A 346 -17.38 -7.22 28.94
CA THR A 346 -17.58 -6.64 30.28
C THR A 346 -18.92 -5.90 30.38
N ALA A 347 -19.48 -5.82 31.60
CA ALA A 347 -20.62 -4.97 31.89
C ALA A 347 -20.19 -3.53 32.27
N ALA A 348 -18.90 -3.27 32.49
CA ALA A 348 -18.35 -1.99 32.92
C ALA A 348 -17.97 -1.09 31.75
N GLU A 349 -18.68 0.01 31.55
CA GLU A 349 -18.43 0.97 30.47
C GLU A 349 -17.01 1.57 30.53
N SER A 350 -16.53 1.85 31.74
CA SER A 350 -15.19 2.40 31.94
C SER A 350 -14.07 1.49 31.40
N GLU A 351 -14.23 0.16 31.49
CA GLU A 351 -13.24 -0.78 30.95
C GLU A 351 -13.22 -0.75 29.43
N VAL A 352 -14.37 -0.62 28.76
CA VAL A 352 -14.46 -0.49 27.30
C VAL A 352 -13.74 0.78 26.83
N VAL A 353 -13.98 1.89 27.53
CA VAL A 353 -13.38 3.20 27.17
C VAL A 353 -11.87 3.20 27.38
N VAL A 354 -11.39 2.67 28.51
CA VAL A 354 -9.96 2.62 28.83
C VAL A 354 -9.18 1.70 27.88
N ALA A 355 -9.77 0.58 27.48
CA ALA A 355 -9.14 -0.40 26.60
C ALA A 355 -9.19 -0.02 25.10
N ALA A 356 -9.87 1.06 24.73
CA ALA A 356 -10.05 1.44 23.32
C ALA A 356 -8.71 1.67 22.61
N ASN A 357 -8.57 1.10 21.41
CA ASN A 357 -7.43 1.31 20.54
C ASN A 357 -7.60 2.59 19.72
N ARG A 358 -7.06 3.68 20.26
CA ARG A 358 -7.19 5.02 19.65
C ARG A 358 -6.57 5.09 18.25
N GLN A 359 -5.52 4.30 17.98
CA GLN A 359 -4.90 4.30 16.65
C GLN A 359 -5.86 3.69 15.61
N VAL A 360 -6.48 2.54 15.90
CA VAL A 360 -7.46 1.92 14.99
C VAL A 360 -8.67 2.82 14.76
N GLN A 361 -9.13 3.52 15.81
CA GLN A 361 -10.19 4.51 15.68
C GLN A 361 -9.82 5.69 14.81
N THR A 362 -8.57 6.14 14.89
CA THR A 362 -8.03 7.23 14.04
C THR A 362 -7.92 6.77 12.59
N ASP A 363 -7.37 5.56 12.36
CA ASP A 363 -7.27 4.99 11.02
C ASP A 363 -8.66 4.82 10.38
N TYR A 364 -9.65 4.39 11.18
CA TYR A 364 -11.03 4.31 10.74
C TYR A 364 -11.58 5.69 10.36
N ALA A 365 -11.40 6.70 11.20
CA ALA A 365 -11.88 8.06 10.94
C ALA A 365 -11.30 8.67 9.67
N VAL A 366 -10.00 8.49 9.45
CA VAL A 366 -9.30 8.96 8.24
C VAL A 366 -9.84 8.27 6.99
N ASN A 367 -10.06 6.95 7.03
CA ASN A 367 -10.57 6.20 5.89
C ASN A 367 -12.04 6.49 5.59
N VAL A 368 -12.90 6.65 6.60
CA VAL A 368 -14.30 7.12 6.44
C VAL A 368 -14.32 8.51 5.79
N THR A 369 -13.41 9.39 6.18
CA THR A 369 -13.27 10.72 5.57
C THR A 369 -12.87 10.64 4.11
N ALA A 370 -11.94 9.74 3.77
CA ALA A 370 -11.51 9.53 2.38
C ALA A 370 -12.67 9.03 1.50
N GLU A 371 -13.48 8.11 2.01
CA GLU A 371 -14.71 7.67 1.31
C GLU A 371 -15.72 8.80 1.14
N ALA A 372 -15.91 9.62 2.19
CA ALA A 372 -16.81 10.76 2.12
C ALA A 372 -16.38 11.79 1.07
N LYS A 373 -15.08 12.06 0.95
CA LYS A 373 -14.52 12.92 -0.09
C LYS A 373 -14.78 12.38 -1.49
N ASP A 374 -14.52 11.09 -1.71
CA ASP A 374 -14.71 10.43 -2.99
C ASP A 374 -16.19 10.44 -3.42
N GLN A 375 -17.08 10.14 -2.46
CA GLN A 375 -18.52 10.16 -2.66
C GLN A 375 -19.05 11.59 -2.89
N ALA A 376 -18.52 12.59 -2.18
CA ALA A 376 -18.89 13.98 -2.37
C ALA A 376 -18.60 14.46 -3.79
N VAL A 377 -17.42 14.13 -4.35
CA VAL A 377 -17.09 14.45 -5.74
C VAL A 377 -18.09 13.81 -6.69
N ALA A 378 -18.41 12.52 -6.53
CA ALA A 378 -19.35 11.80 -7.39
C ALA A 378 -20.78 12.39 -7.36
N LEU A 379 -21.24 12.81 -6.18
CA LEU A 379 -22.56 13.44 -6.02
C LEU A 379 -22.59 14.86 -6.60
N VAL A 380 -21.53 15.63 -6.40
CA VAL A 380 -21.40 16.98 -7.02
C VAL A 380 -21.37 16.90 -8.53
N ASP A 381 -20.61 15.96 -9.10
CA ASP A 381 -20.58 15.71 -10.54
C ASP A 381 -21.96 15.31 -11.10
N SER A 382 -22.82 14.71 -10.26
CA SER A 382 -24.20 14.35 -10.57
C SER A 382 -25.21 15.48 -10.22
N ASN A 383 -24.73 16.69 -9.92
CA ASN A 383 -25.52 17.86 -9.52
C ASN A 383 -26.36 17.64 -8.23
N ARG A 384 -25.85 16.81 -7.31
CA ARG A 384 -26.49 16.43 -6.02
C ARG A 384 -25.71 16.97 -4.81
N ARG A 385 -25.32 18.24 -4.87
CA ARG A 385 -24.46 18.89 -3.87
C ARG A 385 -25.02 18.82 -2.44
N ASP A 386 -26.29 19.12 -2.27
CA ASP A 386 -26.91 19.14 -0.93
C ASP A 386 -26.96 17.74 -0.30
N GLU A 387 -27.12 16.73 -1.13
CA GLU A 387 -27.04 15.34 -0.70
C GLU A 387 -25.64 14.96 -0.29
N ALA A 388 -24.61 15.40 -1.03
CA ALA A 388 -23.23 15.18 -0.67
C ALA A 388 -22.91 15.77 0.72
N ALA A 389 -23.30 17.00 0.98
CA ALA A 389 -23.09 17.66 2.27
C ALA A 389 -23.85 16.93 3.40
N ARG A 390 -25.11 16.49 3.16
CA ARG A 390 -25.88 15.74 4.12
C ARG A 390 -25.23 14.39 4.48
N GLN A 391 -24.86 13.58 3.49
CA GLN A 391 -24.23 12.28 3.71
C GLN A 391 -22.87 12.43 4.43
N TRP A 392 -22.11 13.45 4.10
CA TRP A 392 -20.86 13.73 4.80
C TRP A 392 -21.11 14.06 6.30
N ARG A 393 -22.11 14.89 6.60
CA ARG A 393 -22.47 15.19 7.99
C ARG A 393 -22.97 13.97 8.77
N GLU A 394 -23.74 13.08 8.14
CA GLU A 394 -24.21 11.83 8.75
C GLU A 394 -23.01 10.95 9.15
N ARG A 395 -22.08 10.73 8.23
CA ARG A 395 -20.83 10.00 8.51
C ARG A 395 -19.99 10.68 9.60
N ASN A 396 -19.89 12.00 9.56
CA ASN A 396 -19.16 12.77 10.55
C ASN A 396 -19.78 12.69 11.96
N GLY A 397 -21.09 12.48 12.07
CA GLY A 397 -21.78 12.26 13.34
C GLY A 397 -21.34 10.98 14.07
N GLU A 398 -20.91 9.95 13.35
CA GLU A 398 -20.32 8.74 13.94
C GLU A 398 -18.95 9.04 14.53
N LEU A 399 -18.13 9.83 13.83
CA LEU A 399 -16.79 10.25 14.30
C LEU A 399 -16.91 11.15 15.56
N GLU A 400 -17.93 12.01 15.64
CA GLU A 400 -18.19 12.80 16.84
C GLU A 400 -18.41 11.93 18.08
N LYS A 401 -19.18 10.84 17.94
CA LYS A 401 -19.41 9.90 19.04
C LYS A 401 -18.11 9.23 19.49
N ILE A 402 -17.30 8.75 18.55
CA ILE A 402 -16.00 8.14 18.83
C ILE A 402 -15.10 9.15 19.56
N ALA A 403 -14.98 10.36 19.03
CA ALA A 403 -14.18 11.43 19.60
C ALA A 403 -14.53 11.73 21.06
N LYS A 404 -15.83 11.86 21.34
CA LYS A 404 -16.34 12.21 22.68
C LYS A 404 -16.26 11.04 23.66
N VAL A 405 -16.73 9.86 23.28
CA VAL A 405 -16.81 8.69 24.17
C VAL A 405 -15.43 8.22 24.58
N TYR A 406 -14.48 8.14 23.63
CA TYR A 406 -13.14 7.60 23.86
C TYR A 406 -12.07 8.69 24.11
N ALA A 407 -12.47 9.96 24.17
CA ALA A 407 -11.55 11.10 24.32
C ALA A 407 -10.37 11.00 23.33
N ASN A 408 -10.67 10.66 22.06
CA ASN A 408 -9.67 10.51 21.02
C ASN A 408 -9.43 11.85 20.31
N THR A 409 -8.35 12.52 20.68
CA THR A 409 -7.99 13.85 20.16
C THR A 409 -7.81 13.86 18.66
N ALA A 410 -7.14 12.83 18.09
CA ALA A 410 -6.92 12.74 16.64
C ALA A 410 -8.24 12.61 15.87
N VAL A 411 -9.20 11.80 16.39
CA VAL A 411 -10.54 11.71 15.79
C VAL A 411 -11.31 13.02 15.94
N SER A 412 -11.13 13.75 17.06
CA SER A 412 -11.74 15.07 17.25
C SER A 412 -11.26 16.09 16.21
N GLU A 413 -9.98 16.07 15.86
CA GLU A 413 -9.41 16.93 14.82
C GLU A 413 -9.98 16.58 13.45
N VAL A 414 -10.05 15.29 13.09
CA VAL A 414 -10.67 14.80 11.85
C VAL A 414 -12.14 15.21 11.77
N TRP A 415 -12.89 14.99 12.85
CA TRP A 415 -14.29 15.41 12.92
C TRP A 415 -14.47 16.91 12.71
N ALA A 416 -13.67 17.74 13.39
CA ALA A 416 -13.75 19.19 13.26
C ALA A 416 -13.41 19.70 11.87
N ALA A 417 -12.40 19.10 11.21
CA ALA A 417 -12.04 19.37 9.83
C ALA A 417 -13.19 18.99 8.88
N ASN A 418 -13.74 17.78 9.00
CA ASN A 418 -14.86 17.31 8.21
C ASN A 418 -16.11 18.20 8.31
N LYS A 419 -16.40 18.73 9.51
CA LYS A 419 -17.50 19.65 9.70
C LYS A 419 -17.32 20.89 8.84
N LYS A 420 -16.14 21.50 8.88
CA LYS A 420 -15.81 22.69 8.07
C LYS A 420 -15.92 22.41 6.57
N GLU A 421 -15.42 21.26 6.14
CA GLU A 421 -15.46 20.85 4.73
C GLU A 421 -16.90 20.60 4.26
N ALA A 422 -17.74 19.92 5.06
CA ALA A 422 -19.16 19.71 4.72
C ALA A 422 -19.94 21.04 4.63
N ASP A 423 -19.70 21.98 5.55
CA ASP A 423 -20.31 23.31 5.52
C ASP A 423 -19.85 24.15 4.31
N ARG A 424 -18.58 24.03 3.93
CA ARG A 424 -18.04 24.67 2.73
C ARG A 424 -18.62 24.06 1.46
N LEU A 425 -18.69 22.71 1.39
CA LEU A 425 -19.27 21.99 0.26
C LEU A 425 -20.72 22.44 -0.02
N GLU A 426 -21.52 22.57 1.03
CA GLU A 426 -22.90 23.01 0.92
C GLU A 426 -23.01 24.46 0.43
N ARG A 427 -22.17 25.36 0.95
CA ARG A 427 -22.20 26.78 0.63
C ARG A 427 -21.62 27.08 -0.74
N ASP A 428 -20.40 26.58 -1.03
CA ASP A 428 -19.56 27.00 -2.13
C ASP A 428 -19.46 25.95 -3.25
N GLY A 429 -19.73 24.66 -2.95
CA GLY A 429 -19.50 23.54 -3.86
C GLY A 429 -18.03 23.11 -3.89
N LEU A 430 -17.60 22.50 -5.01
CA LEU A 430 -16.21 22.09 -5.25
C LEU A 430 -15.67 22.81 -6.49
N ASP A 431 -14.57 23.52 -6.35
CA ASP A 431 -13.78 23.99 -7.50
C ASP A 431 -12.87 22.87 -8.04
N SER A 432 -12.25 23.10 -9.21
CA SER A 432 -11.38 22.11 -9.86
C SER A 432 -10.19 21.69 -9.01
N ALA A 433 -9.58 22.60 -8.25
CA ALA A 433 -8.43 22.27 -7.40
C ALA A 433 -8.84 21.41 -6.23
N GLN A 434 -9.97 21.73 -5.59
CA GLN A 434 -10.54 20.97 -4.49
C GLN A 434 -10.94 19.56 -4.92
N ARG A 435 -11.57 19.44 -6.10
CA ARG A 435 -11.96 18.16 -6.69
C ARG A 435 -10.74 17.26 -6.87
N LYS A 436 -9.65 17.78 -7.45
CA LYS A 436 -8.38 17.04 -7.60
C LYS A 436 -7.77 16.65 -6.26
N THR A 437 -7.76 17.57 -5.31
CA THR A 437 -7.27 17.32 -3.97
C THR A 437 -8.07 16.19 -3.31
N TYR A 438 -9.40 16.23 -3.34
CA TYR A 438 -10.24 15.19 -2.73
C TYR A 438 -10.03 13.81 -3.35
N ARG A 439 -9.97 13.73 -4.70
CA ARG A 439 -9.69 12.46 -5.40
C ARG A 439 -8.30 11.90 -5.05
N THR A 440 -7.30 12.77 -5.04
CA THR A 440 -5.92 12.37 -4.73
C THR A 440 -5.77 11.93 -3.27
N GLU A 441 -6.26 12.71 -2.31
CA GLU A 441 -6.20 12.37 -0.89
C GLU A 441 -6.98 11.09 -0.57
N SER A 442 -8.17 10.90 -1.16
CA SER A 442 -8.93 9.67 -1.02
C SER A 442 -8.16 8.46 -1.53
N ALA A 443 -7.57 8.56 -2.72
CA ALA A 443 -6.78 7.49 -3.31
C ALA A 443 -5.52 7.18 -2.50
N GLN A 444 -4.79 8.21 -2.05
CA GLN A 444 -3.59 8.06 -1.21
C GLN A 444 -3.92 7.42 0.14
N THR A 445 -5.00 7.86 0.79
CA THR A 445 -5.47 7.28 2.05
C THR A 445 -5.84 5.81 1.88
N SER A 446 -6.65 5.49 0.88
CA SER A 446 -7.07 4.10 0.59
C SER A 446 -5.88 3.18 0.28
N ALA A 447 -4.84 3.70 -0.36
CA ALA A 447 -3.62 2.97 -0.67
C ALA A 447 -2.61 2.96 0.49
N GLN A 448 -2.87 3.66 1.62
CA GLN A 448 -1.90 3.95 2.68
C GLN A 448 -0.56 4.43 2.07
N GLN A 449 -0.67 5.34 1.11
CA GLN A 449 0.48 5.96 0.48
C GLN A 449 1.15 6.93 1.45
N VAL A 450 2.45 6.78 1.68
CA VAL A 450 3.19 7.75 2.50
C VAL A 450 3.48 8.97 1.66
N SER A 451 2.96 10.14 2.07
CA SER A 451 3.22 11.41 1.40
C SER A 451 4.72 11.69 1.37
N GLY A 452 5.25 12.09 0.21
CA GLY A 452 6.69 12.32 0.04
C GLY A 452 7.29 13.41 0.97
N SER A 453 6.45 14.20 1.65
CA SER A 453 6.83 15.17 2.68
C SER A 453 6.98 14.59 4.10
N ALA A 454 6.61 13.32 4.33
CA ALA A 454 6.56 12.70 5.67
C ALA A 454 7.71 11.74 5.98
N ARG A 455 8.71 11.61 5.10
CA ARG A 455 9.93 10.84 5.42
C ARG A 455 10.98 11.78 6.03
N PRO A 456 11.43 11.51 7.28
CA PRO A 456 12.53 12.25 7.88
C PRO A 456 13.85 12.00 7.14
#